data_bb6d182f0d55e28a79e5cb3ed19b6055
#
_entry.id   bb6d182f0d55e28a79e5cb3ed19b6055
#
_cell.length_a   1.000
_cell.length_b   1.000
_cell.length_c   1.000
_cell.angle_alpha   90.00
_cell.angle_beta   90.00
_cell.angle_gamma   90.00
#
_symmetry.space_group_name_H-M   'P 1'
#
loop_
_entity.id
_entity.type
_entity.pdbx_description
1 polymer ?
#
loop_
_entity_poly.entity_id
_entity_poly.type
_entity_poly.pdbx_seq_one_letter_code
_entity_poly.pdbx_strand_id
1 'polypeptide(L)'
;MSDSELAVVAAQSYPAPSLVERAGASTKKEFFEFFTVPIRNANTRSAYYRAIQQFLDWVERAGYQQLEDIEPITVAAYIETLQRQAALPTVKQHMAAIRMMFSWLTEKGVLAMNPAREVKTERFSRTEAKTPAFVEGEVQKLLNTVETYTHTGLRDRALLATLAYTFARIGSVVNLKVEDYYPSGKRFLLRFREKGGKEKELPVHHKLEEILDEYLKATGLGSEPGSLLFPAAIRKTGALSRRPLRRTDAADMLKRRLKQAGLPAHYSPHSFRATGITNFLENDGTLEAAQRIAGHADSRTTKLYDRRGQKVLLEDMERIRY
;
A
#
# COMPACT_ATOMS: atom_id res chain seq x y z
N MET A 1 -12.19 -29.91 -1.59
CA MET A 1 -11.43 -29.63 -0.34
C MET A 1 -12.42 -29.64 0.80
N SER A 2 -12.22 -30.48 1.82
CA SER A 2 -13.04 -30.50 3.03
C SER A 2 -12.75 -29.27 3.89
N ASP A 3 -13.67 -28.89 4.80
CA ASP A 3 -13.47 -27.78 5.74
C ASP A 3 -12.18 -27.94 6.57
N SER A 4 -11.78 -29.18 6.82
CA SER A 4 -10.51 -29.52 7.49
C SER A 4 -9.27 -29.19 6.64
N GLU A 5 -9.32 -29.32 5.32
CA GLU A 5 -8.19 -28.97 4.42
C GLU A 5 -8.01 -27.48 4.27
N LEU A 6 -9.10 -26.70 4.27
CA LEU A 6 -9.06 -25.25 4.26
C LEU A 6 -8.49 -24.66 5.56
N ALA A 7 -8.86 -25.26 6.70
CA ALA A 7 -8.31 -24.90 8.00
C ALA A 7 -6.80 -25.23 8.09
N VAL A 8 -6.34 -26.34 7.49
CA VAL A 8 -4.93 -26.73 7.43
C VAL A 8 -4.11 -25.73 6.58
N VAL A 9 -4.63 -25.29 5.45
CA VAL A 9 -3.96 -24.28 4.59
C VAL A 9 -3.83 -22.93 5.30
N ALA A 10 -4.84 -22.55 6.09
CA ALA A 10 -4.77 -21.33 6.91
C ALA A 10 -3.79 -21.48 8.08
N ALA A 11 -3.77 -22.65 8.75
CA ALA A 11 -2.86 -22.94 9.84
C ALA A 11 -1.39 -23.03 9.42
N GLN A 12 -1.08 -23.45 8.19
CA GLN A 12 0.29 -23.48 7.67
C GLN A 12 0.87 -22.06 7.45
N SER A 13 0.03 -21.05 7.28
CA SER A 13 0.46 -19.68 7.05
C SER A 13 0.56 -18.84 8.34
N TYR A 14 -0.15 -19.24 9.41
CA TYR A 14 -0.27 -18.47 10.64
C TYR A 14 -0.39 -19.43 11.86
N PRO A 15 0.65 -19.56 12.70
CA PRO A 15 0.54 -20.36 13.94
C PRO A 15 -0.52 -19.77 14.87
N ALA A 16 -1.23 -20.63 15.61
CA ALA A 16 -2.16 -20.17 16.62
C ALA A 16 -1.39 -19.60 17.83
N PRO A 17 -1.81 -18.46 18.40
CA PRO A 17 -1.28 -17.97 19.67
C PRO A 17 -1.54 -18.97 20.81
N SER A 18 -0.66 -19.00 21.82
CA SER A 18 -0.76 -19.97 22.93
C SER A 18 -2.09 -19.90 23.67
N LEU A 19 -2.65 -18.69 23.87
CA LEU A 19 -3.97 -18.50 24.47
C LEU A 19 -5.09 -19.19 23.67
N VAL A 20 -5.00 -19.13 22.32
CA VAL A 20 -5.96 -19.79 21.43
C VAL A 20 -5.78 -21.30 21.46
N GLU A 21 -4.53 -21.78 21.53
CA GLU A 21 -4.23 -23.23 21.65
C GLU A 21 -4.80 -23.79 22.95
N ARG A 22 -4.64 -23.09 24.09
CA ARG A 22 -5.18 -23.51 25.40
C ARG A 22 -6.71 -23.51 25.46
N ALA A 23 -7.35 -22.59 24.74
CA ALA A 23 -8.82 -22.52 24.68
C ALA A 23 -9.48 -23.68 23.90
N GLY A 24 -8.68 -24.58 23.32
CA GLY A 24 -9.14 -25.83 22.73
C GLY A 24 -9.42 -25.78 21.23
N ALA A 25 -9.73 -26.96 20.68
CA ALA A 25 -9.85 -27.18 19.24
C ALA A 25 -10.96 -26.35 18.58
N SER A 26 -12.08 -26.15 19.25
CA SER A 26 -13.21 -25.36 18.75
C SER A 26 -12.81 -23.89 18.59
N THR A 27 -12.20 -23.27 19.60
CA THR A 27 -11.72 -21.89 19.57
C THR A 27 -10.65 -21.70 18.51
N LYS A 28 -9.74 -22.65 18.37
CA LYS A 28 -8.70 -22.65 17.34
C LYS A 28 -9.29 -22.65 15.94
N LYS A 29 -10.33 -23.46 15.69
CA LYS A 29 -11.05 -23.49 14.41
C LYS A 29 -11.65 -22.13 14.10
N GLU A 30 -12.41 -21.54 15.02
CA GLU A 30 -13.03 -20.23 14.83
C GLU A 30 -12.01 -19.11 14.64
N PHE A 31 -10.85 -19.17 15.32
CA PHE A 31 -9.76 -18.25 15.13
C PHE A 31 -9.22 -18.27 13.69
N PHE A 32 -9.03 -19.45 13.09
CA PHE A 32 -8.59 -19.53 11.69
C PHE A 32 -9.70 -19.16 10.70
N GLU A 33 -10.94 -19.51 10.98
CA GLU A 33 -12.08 -19.09 10.16
C GLU A 33 -12.24 -17.57 10.15
N PHE A 34 -11.95 -16.88 11.24
CA PHE A 34 -11.91 -15.40 11.27
C PHE A 34 -11.00 -14.81 10.19
N PHE A 35 -9.84 -15.40 9.93
CA PHE A 35 -8.94 -14.89 8.89
C PHE A 35 -9.36 -15.28 7.48
N THR A 36 -10.11 -16.35 7.31
CA THR A 36 -10.45 -16.90 5.99
C THR A 36 -11.82 -16.47 5.50
N VAL A 37 -12.80 -16.37 6.37
CA VAL A 37 -14.19 -16.06 6.01
C VAL A 37 -14.42 -14.57 5.82
N PRO A 38 -14.29 -13.69 6.83
CA PRO A 38 -14.57 -12.26 6.69
C PRO A 38 -13.44 -11.48 6.01
N ILE A 39 -12.17 -11.93 6.09
CA ILE A 39 -11.02 -11.17 5.60
C ILE A 39 -10.54 -11.70 4.25
N ARG A 40 -11.13 -11.23 3.16
CA ARG A 40 -10.78 -11.69 1.79
C ARG A 40 -9.43 -11.19 1.28
N ASN A 41 -8.97 -10.03 1.72
CA ASN A 41 -7.71 -9.44 1.25
C ASN A 41 -6.52 -9.99 2.04
N ALA A 42 -5.57 -10.65 1.35
CA ALA A 42 -4.40 -11.28 1.97
C ALA A 42 -3.50 -10.29 2.74
N ASN A 43 -3.36 -9.04 2.27
CA ASN A 43 -2.57 -8.03 2.99
C ASN A 43 -3.26 -7.57 4.28
N THR A 44 -4.58 -7.42 4.26
CA THR A 44 -5.39 -7.12 5.46
C THR A 44 -5.31 -8.27 6.45
N ARG A 45 -5.42 -9.50 5.96
CA ARG A 45 -5.29 -10.73 6.76
C ARG A 45 -3.96 -10.78 7.49
N SER A 46 -2.85 -10.60 6.75
CA SER A 46 -1.50 -10.60 7.34
C SER A 46 -1.29 -9.45 8.34
N ALA A 47 -1.85 -8.28 8.08
CA ALA A 47 -1.74 -7.15 8.98
C ALA A 47 -2.56 -7.35 10.26
N TYR A 48 -3.78 -7.89 10.15
CA TYR A 48 -4.64 -8.19 11.30
C TYR A 48 -4.08 -9.35 12.13
N TYR A 49 -3.57 -10.39 11.47
CA TYR A 49 -2.92 -11.48 12.19
C TYR A 49 -1.77 -10.96 13.07
N ARG A 50 -0.86 -10.15 12.51
CA ARG A 50 0.25 -9.58 13.28
C ARG A 50 -0.21 -8.70 14.44
N ALA A 51 -1.25 -7.89 14.23
CA ALA A 51 -1.80 -7.05 15.28
C ALA A 51 -2.41 -7.88 16.42
N ILE A 52 -3.15 -8.94 16.09
CA ILE A 52 -3.78 -9.85 17.05
C ILE A 52 -2.71 -10.66 17.78
N GLN A 53 -1.71 -11.19 17.05
CA GLN A 53 -0.60 -11.92 17.67
C GLN A 53 0.13 -11.06 18.70
N GLN A 54 0.49 -9.82 18.35
CA GLN A 54 1.14 -8.89 19.28
C GLN A 54 0.29 -8.60 20.52
N PHE A 55 -1.01 -8.47 20.34
CA PHE A 55 -1.94 -8.26 21.45
C PHE A 55 -1.98 -9.49 22.37
N LEU A 56 -2.19 -10.67 21.82
CA LEU A 56 -2.29 -11.90 22.61
C LEU A 56 -0.96 -12.25 23.29
N ASP A 57 0.19 -12.03 22.65
CA ASP A 57 1.51 -12.18 23.25
C ASP A 57 1.74 -11.18 24.41
N TRP A 58 1.18 -9.97 24.31
CA TRP A 58 1.25 -8.98 25.37
C TRP A 58 0.36 -9.38 26.55
N VAL A 59 -0.85 -9.84 26.28
CA VAL A 59 -1.80 -10.33 27.31
C VAL A 59 -1.21 -11.53 28.06
N GLU A 60 -0.61 -12.49 27.36
CA GLU A 60 0.02 -13.65 27.95
C GLU A 60 1.21 -13.25 28.86
N ARG A 61 2.04 -12.30 28.43
CA ARG A 61 3.12 -11.74 29.27
C ARG A 61 2.62 -10.98 30.49
N ALA A 62 1.41 -10.45 30.42
CA ALA A 62 0.75 -9.81 31.57
C ALA A 62 0.16 -10.84 32.56
N GLY A 63 0.28 -12.16 32.28
CA GLY A 63 -0.11 -13.25 33.20
C GLY A 63 -1.48 -13.87 32.93
N TYR A 64 -2.20 -13.42 31.92
CA TYR A 64 -3.49 -13.99 31.54
C TYR A 64 -3.33 -15.38 30.93
N GLN A 65 -4.18 -16.31 31.31
CA GLN A 65 -4.10 -17.71 30.88
C GLN A 65 -5.24 -18.13 29.94
N GLN A 66 -6.36 -17.42 29.96
CA GLN A 66 -7.57 -17.72 29.19
C GLN A 66 -8.05 -16.49 28.41
N LEU A 67 -8.73 -16.71 27.28
CA LEU A 67 -9.30 -15.63 26.50
C LEU A 67 -10.46 -14.92 27.22
N GLU A 68 -11.17 -15.68 28.05
CA GLU A 68 -12.30 -15.26 28.85
C GLU A 68 -11.92 -14.26 29.96
N ASP A 69 -10.66 -14.30 30.39
CA ASP A 69 -10.12 -13.40 31.41
C ASP A 69 -9.81 -11.99 30.87
N ILE A 70 -9.86 -11.82 29.53
CA ILE A 70 -9.56 -10.54 28.89
C ILE A 70 -10.76 -9.60 29.04
N GLU A 71 -10.58 -8.60 29.90
CA GLU A 71 -11.57 -7.57 30.19
C GLU A 71 -11.35 -6.29 29.36
N PRO A 72 -12.32 -5.37 29.29
CA PRO A 72 -12.15 -4.08 28.61
C PRO A 72 -10.94 -3.28 29.11
N ILE A 73 -10.62 -3.37 30.41
CA ILE A 73 -9.44 -2.71 30.99
C ILE A 73 -8.12 -3.26 30.43
N THR A 74 -8.07 -4.56 30.16
CA THR A 74 -6.89 -5.23 29.56
C THR A 74 -6.65 -4.72 28.15
N VAL A 75 -7.72 -4.62 27.35
CA VAL A 75 -7.62 -4.07 25.98
C VAL A 75 -7.21 -2.59 26.03
N ALA A 76 -7.77 -1.81 26.95
CA ALA A 76 -7.42 -0.39 27.10
C ALA A 76 -5.94 -0.22 27.48
N ALA A 77 -5.43 -0.98 28.45
CA ALA A 77 -4.02 -0.95 28.87
C ALA A 77 -3.05 -1.33 27.74
N TYR A 78 -3.42 -2.32 26.90
CA TYR A 78 -2.64 -2.63 25.70
C TYR A 78 -2.60 -1.45 24.72
N ILE A 79 -3.75 -0.83 24.45
CA ILE A 79 -3.84 0.32 23.52
C ILE A 79 -3.03 1.50 24.02
N GLU A 80 -3.06 1.82 25.32
CA GLU A 80 -2.21 2.86 25.91
C GLU A 80 -0.72 2.53 25.79
N THR A 81 -0.33 1.29 26.03
CA THR A 81 1.05 0.83 25.84
C THR A 81 1.49 0.99 24.39
N LEU A 82 0.62 0.62 23.45
CA LEU A 82 0.91 0.72 22.02
C LEU A 82 1.00 2.18 21.55
N GLN A 83 0.19 3.09 22.11
CA GLN A 83 0.22 4.52 21.78
C GLN A 83 1.56 5.18 22.12
N ARG A 84 2.26 4.69 23.13
CA ARG A 84 3.61 5.20 23.49
C ARG A 84 4.70 4.76 22.49
N GLN A 85 4.45 3.71 21.71
CA GLN A 85 5.46 3.07 20.86
C GLN A 85 5.16 3.16 19.36
N ALA A 86 3.91 3.42 18.99
CA ALA A 86 3.46 3.37 17.61
C ALA A 86 2.66 4.61 17.19
N ALA A 87 2.71 4.91 15.89
CA ALA A 87 1.89 5.98 15.32
C ALA A 87 0.39 5.65 15.42
N LEU A 88 -0.44 6.66 15.63
CA LEU A 88 -1.89 6.52 15.80
C LEU A 88 -2.61 5.69 14.72
N PRO A 89 -2.24 5.74 13.41
CA PRO A 89 -2.81 4.83 12.41
C PRO A 89 -2.56 3.35 12.70
N THR A 90 -1.39 3.01 13.25
CA THR A 90 -1.06 1.64 13.66
C THR A 90 -1.91 1.21 14.85
N VAL A 91 -2.06 2.09 15.84
CA VAL A 91 -2.93 1.84 17.00
C VAL A 91 -4.37 1.58 16.56
N LYS A 92 -4.89 2.39 15.63
CA LYS A 92 -6.24 2.19 15.06
C LYS A 92 -6.38 0.87 14.31
N GLN A 93 -5.35 0.46 13.59
CA GLN A 93 -5.34 -0.81 12.88
C GLN A 93 -5.38 -1.99 13.87
N HIS A 94 -4.56 -1.94 14.95
CA HIS A 94 -4.59 -2.96 16.01
C HIS A 94 -5.97 -3.02 16.66
N MET A 95 -6.51 -1.87 17.06
CA MET A 95 -7.83 -1.81 17.68
C MET A 95 -8.94 -2.37 16.78
N ALA A 96 -8.89 -2.07 15.47
CA ALA A 96 -9.84 -2.60 14.51
C ALA A 96 -9.74 -4.13 14.37
N ALA A 97 -8.51 -4.67 14.32
CA ALA A 97 -8.26 -6.11 14.23
C ALA A 97 -8.73 -6.84 15.50
N ILE A 98 -8.38 -6.33 16.69
CA ILE A 98 -8.76 -6.89 17.99
C ILE A 98 -10.29 -6.87 18.16
N ARG A 99 -10.94 -5.74 17.86
CA ARG A 99 -12.39 -5.62 17.96
C ARG A 99 -13.12 -6.57 17.02
N MET A 100 -12.64 -6.70 15.78
CA MET A 100 -13.24 -7.59 14.80
C MET A 100 -13.08 -9.07 15.19
N MET A 101 -11.91 -9.46 15.72
CA MET A 101 -11.67 -10.81 16.22
C MET A 101 -12.60 -11.15 17.39
N PHE A 102 -12.67 -10.29 18.39
CA PHE A 102 -13.55 -10.54 19.54
C PHE A 102 -15.04 -10.52 19.16
N SER A 103 -15.46 -9.68 18.21
CA SER A 103 -16.83 -9.74 17.67
C SER A 103 -17.11 -11.10 17.04
N TRP A 104 -16.20 -11.61 16.21
CA TRP A 104 -16.33 -12.93 15.60
C TRP A 104 -16.44 -14.04 16.64
N LEU A 105 -15.52 -14.06 17.62
CA LEU A 105 -15.55 -15.09 18.68
C LEU A 105 -16.82 -15.02 19.53
N THR A 106 -17.37 -13.82 19.76
CA THR A 106 -18.63 -13.65 20.49
C THR A 106 -19.82 -14.14 19.66
N GLU A 107 -19.87 -13.80 18.37
CA GLU A 107 -20.92 -14.26 17.44
C GLU A 107 -20.93 -15.79 17.28
N LYS A 108 -19.75 -16.41 17.42
CA LYS A 108 -19.60 -17.88 17.36
C LYS A 108 -19.82 -18.57 18.72
N GLY A 109 -20.15 -17.84 19.77
CA GLY A 109 -20.41 -18.39 21.09
C GLY A 109 -19.17 -18.87 21.85
N VAL A 110 -17.96 -18.51 21.36
CA VAL A 110 -16.70 -18.81 22.05
C VAL A 110 -16.53 -17.93 23.29
N LEU A 111 -16.95 -16.66 23.20
CA LEU A 111 -16.92 -15.71 24.29
C LEU A 111 -18.31 -15.14 24.55
N ALA A 112 -18.62 -14.86 25.82
CA ALA A 112 -19.89 -14.26 26.20
C ALA A 112 -20.06 -12.80 25.73
N MET A 113 -18.94 -12.05 25.66
CA MET A 113 -18.94 -10.64 25.28
C MET A 113 -17.65 -10.24 24.58
N ASN A 114 -17.70 -9.13 23.83
CA ASN A 114 -16.53 -8.56 23.18
C ASN A 114 -15.88 -7.52 24.11
N PRO A 115 -14.71 -7.79 24.72
CA PRO A 115 -14.05 -6.87 25.64
C PRO A 115 -13.51 -5.59 24.95
N ALA A 116 -13.38 -5.62 23.61
CA ALA A 116 -12.88 -4.49 22.84
C ALA A 116 -13.99 -3.54 22.35
N ARG A 117 -15.26 -3.85 22.62
CA ARG A 117 -16.41 -3.12 22.06
C ARG A 117 -16.40 -1.65 22.43
N GLU A 118 -16.23 -1.34 23.70
CA GLU A 118 -16.35 0.01 24.25
C GLU A 118 -15.04 0.79 24.31
N VAL A 119 -13.89 0.10 24.10
CA VAL A 119 -12.56 0.73 24.16
C VAL A 119 -12.43 1.71 22.98
N LYS A 120 -12.18 2.97 23.32
CA LYS A 120 -12.02 4.06 22.35
C LYS A 120 -10.53 4.32 22.08
N THR A 121 -10.22 4.73 20.86
CA THR A 121 -8.91 5.28 20.50
C THR A 121 -9.08 6.77 20.22
N GLU A 122 -8.00 7.52 20.32
CA GLU A 122 -7.98 8.93 19.94
C GLU A 122 -8.54 9.15 18.53
N ARG A 123 -9.21 10.29 18.33
CA ARG A 123 -9.66 10.67 16.98
C ARG A 123 -8.45 11.04 16.13
N PHE A 124 -8.39 10.49 14.94
CA PHE A 124 -7.35 10.76 13.97
C PHE A 124 -7.95 11.49 12.78
N SER A 125 -7.53 12.72 12.59
CA SER A 125 -7.81 13.49 11.38
C SER A 125 -6.50 13.86 10.73
N ARG A 126 -6.41 13.70 9.41
CA ARG A 126 -5.30 14.20 8.61
C ARG A 126 -5.74 15.44 7.88
N THR A 127 -4.97 16.50 8.07
CA THR A 127 -5.12 17.74 7.32
C THR A 127 -4.15 17.80 6.13
N GLU A 128 -3.01 17.10 6.23
CA GLU A 128 -1.97 17.08 5.21
C GLU A 128 -1.43 15.67 4.94
N ALA A 129 -0.96 15.45 3.71
CA ALA A 129 -0.26 14.23 3.36
C ALA A 129 1.16 14.23 3.97
N LYS A 130 1.47 13.21 4.79
CA LYS A 130 2.82 13.04 5.38
C LYS A 130 3.84 12.44 4.41
N THR A 131 3.40 11.97 3.25
CA THR A 131 4.31 11.40 2.25
C THR A 131 5.17 12.50 1.65
N PRO A 132 6.50 12.41 1.75
CA PRO A 132 7.38 13.40 1.13
C PRO A 132 7.20 13.38 -0.38
N ALA A 133 7.03 14.55 -0.98
CA ALA A 133 7.09 14.75 -2.41
C ALA A 133 8.54 15.04 -2.82
N PHE A 134 8.91 14.64 -4.03
CA PHE A 134 10.19 15.05 -4.64
C PHE A 134 10.20 16.57 -4.84
N VAL A 135 11.33 17.19 -4.64
CA VAL A 135 11.55 18.57 -5.00
C VAL A 135 11.61 18.70 -6.52
N GLU A 136 11.36 19.89 -7.03
CA GLU A 136 11.43 20.19 -8.46
C GLU A 136 12.77 19.75 -9.08
N GLY A 137 12.70 19.11 -10.24
CA GLY A 137 13.87 18.57 -10.94
C GLY A 137 14.38 17.21 -10.43
N GLU A 138 14.08 16.79 -9.20
CA GLU A 138 14.62 15.54 -8.63
C GLU A 138 14.11 14.27 -9.35
N VAL A 139 12.85 14.24 -9.78
CA VAL A 139 12.31 13.12 -10.57
C VAL A 139 13.05 13.02 -11.91
N GLN A 140 13.29 14.14 -12.59
CA GLN A 140 14.03 14.16 -13.85
C GLN A 140 15.49 13.73 -13.65
N LYS A 141 16.15 14.24 -12.58
CA LYS A 141 17.50 13.82 -12.19
C LYS A 141 17.56 12.32 -11.94
N LEU A 142 16.59 11.75 -11.21
CA LEU A 142 16.52 10.31 -10.95
C LEU A 142 16.40 9.53 -12.25
N LEU A 143 15.46 9.88 -13.15
CA LEU A 143 15.25 9.19 -14.42
C LEU A 143 16.48 9.26 -15.34
N ASN A 144 17.19 10.39 -15.36
CA ASN A 144 18.40 10.59 -16.16
C ASN A 144 19.62 9.84 -15.62
N THR A 145 19.65 9.54 -14.32
CA THR A 145 20.76 8.82 -13.68
C THR A 145 20.68 7.31 -13.90
N VAL A 146 19.50 6.77 -14.26
CA VAL A 146 19.36 5.33 -14.50
C VAL A 146 20.03 4.98 -15.83
N GLU A 147 20.99 4.04 -15.77
CA GLU A 147 21.66 3.53 -16.96
C GLU A 147 20.70 2.84 -17.93
N THR A 148 20.85 3.09 -19.24
CA THR A 148 19.98 2.54 -20.31
C THR A 148 20.69 1.50 -21.20
N TYR A 149 21.95 1.17 -20.91
CA TYR A 149 22.71 0.15 -21.65
C TYR A 149 22.43 -1.28 -21.17
N THR A 150 21.60 -1.46 -20.13
CA THR A 150 21.17 -2.77 -19.64
C THR A 150 19.65 -2.91 -19.67
N HIS A 151 19.14 -4.13 -19.93
CA HIS A 151 17.70 -4.40 -19.87
C HIS A 151 17.09 -4.09 -18.49
N THR A 152 17.83 -4.34 -17.41
CA THR A 152 17.41 -3.99 -16.04
C THR A 152 17.31 -2.47 -15.85
N GLY A 153 18.28 -1.71 -16.35
CA GLY A 153 18.24 -0.26 -16.26
C GLY A 153 17.09 0.34 -17.05
N LEU A 154 16.90 -0.09 -18.30
CA LEU A 154 15.75 0.30 -19.13
C LEU A 154 14.42 0.01 -18.41
N ARG A 155 14.26 -1.20 -17.83
CA ARG A 155 13.09 -1.59 -17.05
C ARG A 155 12.91 -0.68 -15.83
N ASP A 156 13.97 -0.40 -15.07
CA ASP A 156 13.91 0.44 -13.87
C ASP A 156 13.47 1.85 -14.25
N ARG A 157 14.06 2.44 -15.30
CA ARG A 157 13.70 3.75 -15.82
C ARG A 157 12.23 3.81 -16.26
N ALA A 158 11.78 2.83 -17.03
CA ALA A 158 10.40 2.73 -17.51
C ALA A 158 9.39 2.59 -16.34
N LEU A 159 9.70 1.77 -15.32
CA LEU A 159 8.86 1.61 -14.13
C LEU A 159 8.78 2.92 -13.33
N LEU A 160 9.91 3.60 -13.09
CA LEU A 160 9.95 4.87 -12.37
C LEU A 160 9.22 5.97 -13.13
N ALA A 161 9.38 6.05 -14.45
CA ALA A 161 8.64 6.97 -15.30
C ALA A 161 7.13 6.68 -15.26
N THR A 162 6.72 5.41 -15.29
CA THR A 162 5.30 5.04 -15.17
C THR A 162 4.72 5.53 -13.84
N LEU A 163 5.44 5.37 -12.72
CA LEU A 163 5.00 5.91 -11.43
C LEU A 163 4.86 7.45 -11.46
N ALA A 164 5.82 8.14 -12.07
CA ALA A 164 5.87 9.60 -12.12
C ALA A 164 4.72 10.19 -12.96
N TYR A 165 4.45 9.65 -14.13
CA TYR A 165 3.48 10.21 -15.08
C TYR A 165 2.04 9.73 -14.89
N THR A 166 1.82 8.65 -14.11
CA THR A 166 0.47 8.09 -13.93
C THR A 166 -0.09 8.23 -12.50
N PHE A 167 0.73 8.62 -11.54
CA PHE A 167 0.43 8.65 -10.10
C PHE A 167 -0.09 7.30 -9.57
N ALA A 168 0.14 6.21 -10.30
CA ALA A 168 -0.38 4.89 -9.98
C ALA A 168 0.27 4.32 -8.70
N ARG A 169 -0.45 3.44 -8.02
CA ARG A 169 0.13 2.70 -6.88
C ARG A 169 1.13 1.67 -7.40
N ILE A 170 2.25 1.50 -6.70
CA ILE A 170 3.28 0.51 -7.08
C ILE A 170 2.70 -0.88 -7.30
N GLY A 171 1.69 -1.27 -6.50
CA GLY A 171 1.03 -2.57 -6.68
C GLY A 171 0.27 -2.72 -7.99
N SER A 172 -0.26 -1.64 -8.56
CA SER A 172 -0.89 -1.66 -9.88
C SER A 172 0.15 -1.66 -11.00
N VAL A 173 1.26 -0.92 -10.82
CA VAL A 173 2.32 -0.81 -11.82
C VAL A 173 3.08 -2.14 -12.01
N VAL A 174 3.47 -2.82 -10.93
CA VAL A 174 4.21 -4.11 -11.03
C VAL A 174 3.38 -5.26 -11.59
N ASN A 175 2.05 -5.11 -11.62
CA ASN A 175 1.13 -6.10 -12.18
C ASN A 175 0.71 -5.81 -13.62
N LEU A 176 1.19 -4.72 -14.23
CA LEU A 176 0.93 -4.41 -15.63
C LEU A 176 1.51 -5.50 -16.52
N LYS A 177 0.75 -5.86 -17.55
CA LYS A 177 1.18 -6.69 -18.64
C LYS A 177 1.48 -5.84 -19.86
N VAL A 178 2.19 -6.38 -20.83
CA VAL A 178 2.47 -5.70 -22.09
C VAL A 178 1.15 -5.32 -22.80
N GLU A 179 0.15 -6.19 -22.79
CA GLU A 179 -1.19 -5.94 -23.35
C GLU A 179 -1.96 -4.79 -22.65
N ASP A 180 -1.53 -4.32 -21.48
CA ASP A 180 -2.12 -3.19 -20.79
C ASP A 180 -1.59 -1.84 -21.30
N TYR A 181 -0.53 -1.85 -22.13
CA TYR A 181 -0.01 -0.71 -22.88
C TYR A 181 -0.37 -0.91 -24.36
N TYR A 182 -1.32 -0.16 -24.86
CA TYR A 182 -1.90 -0.41 -26.19
C TYR A 182 -2.32 0.88 -26.91
N PRO A 183 -2.30 0.87 -28.26
CA PRO A 183 -2.72 2.01 -29.06
C PRO A 183 -4.24 2.21 -29.02
N SER A 184 -4.68 3.46 -28.97
CA SER A 184 -6.06 3.88 -29.08
C SER A 184 -6.15 5.15 -29.93
N GLY A 185 -6.48 5.00 -31.20
CA GLY A 185 -6.42 6.07 -32.20
C GLY A 185 -4.99 6.59 -32.38
N LYS A 186 -4.76 7.89 -32.09
CA LYS A 186 -3.45 8.53 -32.20
C LYS A 186 -2.63 8.51 -30.92
N ARG A 187 -3.06 7.82 -29.87
CA ARG A 187 -2.44 7.83 -28.54
C ARG A 187 -2.28 6.41 -28.03
N PHE A 188 -1.38 6.23 -27.07
CA PHE A 188 -1.31 5.03 -26.28
C PHE A 188 -2.07 5.20 -24.97
N LEU A 189 -2.65 4.11 -24.47
CA LEU A 189 -3.31 4.01 -23.18
C LEU A 189 -2.57 3.01 -22.29
N LEU A 190 -2.63 3.26 -20.96
CA LEU A 190 -2.27 2.29 -19.93
C LEU A 190 -3.51 1.93 -19.14
N ARG A 191 -3.82 0.63 -19.08
CA ARG A 191 -4.94 0.06 -18.33
C ARG A 191 -4.45 -0.50 -17.01
N PHE A 192 -4.93 0.05 -15.91
CA PHE A 192 -4.62 -0.39 -14.55
C PHE A 192 -5.77 -1.16 -13.96
N ARG A 193 -5.49 -2.34 -13.39
CA ARG A 193 -6.45 -3.08 -12.58
C ARG A 193 -6.24 -2.70 -11.11
N GLU A 194 -7.25 -2.09 -10.50
CA GLU A 194 -7.21 -1.61 -9.11
C GLU A 194 -7.95 -2.56 -8.15
N LYS A 195 -7.83 -2.28 -6.84
CA LYS A 195 -8.50 -3.04 -5.79
C LYS A 195 -10.03 -3.07 -6.01
N GLY A 196 -10.64 -4.26 -5.89
CA GLY A 196 -12.08 -4.44 -6.08
C GLY A 196 -12.52 -4.63 -7.54
N GLY A 197 -11.58 -5.00 -8.45
CA GLY A 197 -11.90 -5.27 -9.86
C GLY A 197 -12.16 -4.02 -10.70
N LYS A 198 -11.88 -2.83 -10.17
CA LYS A 198 -12.00 -1.58 -10.92
C LYS A 198 -10.87 -1.45 -11.92
N GLU A 199 -11.22 -1.17 -13.15
CA GLU A 199 -10.25 -0.83 -14.19
C GLU A 199 -10.20 0.69 -14.38
N LYS A 200 -9.00 1.18 -14.71
CA LYS A 200 -8.75 2.58 -15.00
C LYS A 200 -7.81 2.67 -16.19
N GLU A 201 -8.19 3.42 -17.18
CA GLU A 201 -7.37 3.71 -18.36
C GLU A 201 -6.87 5.15 -18.29
N LEU A 202 -5.60 5.34 -18.59
CA LEU A 202 -4.97 6.65 -18.65
C LEU A 202 -4.28 6.84 -20.01
N PRO A 203 -4.48 7.98 -20.66
CA PRO A 203 -3.64 8.39 -21.78
C PRO A 203 -2.17 8.47 -21.34
N VAL A 204 -1.30 7.94 -22.15
CA VAL A 204 0.14 7.94 -21.87
C VAL A 204 0.73 9.30 -22.29
N HIS A 205 1.48 9.91 -21.38
CA HIS A 205 2.21 11.14 -21.66
C HIS A 205 3.34 10.84 -22.67
N HIS A 206 3.60 11.70 -23.66
CA HIS A 206 4.56 11.46 -24.74
C HIS A 206 5.95 11.04 -24.24
N LYS A 207 6.49 11.66 -23.18
CA LYS A 207 7.78 11.25 -22.59
C LYS A 207 7.76 9.87 -21.96
N LEU A 208 6.62 9.43 -21.44
CA LEU A 208 6.47 8.08 -20.93
C LEU A 208 6.37 7.07 -22.08
N GLU A 209 5.69 7.43 -23.16
CA GLU A 209 5.59 6.65 -24.40
C GLU A 209 6.98 6.38 -24.98
N GLU A 210 7.80 7.42 -25.17
CA GLU A 210 9.19 7.29 -25.65
C GLU A 210 10.02 6.30 -24.77
N ILE A 211 9.91 6.39 -23.45
CA ILE A 211 10.64 5.54 -22.52
C ILE A 211 10.15 4.08 -22.58
N LEU A 212 8.83 3.88 -22.68
CA LEU A 212 8.24 2.54 -22.78
C LEU A 212 8.59 1.89 -24.11
N ASP A 213 8.54 2.62 -25.22
CA ASP A 213 8.88 2.12 -26.54
C ASP A 213 10.36 1.75 -26.64
N GLU A 214 11.27 2.60 -26.12
CA GLU A 214 12.70 2.27 -26.02
C GLU A 214 12.91 0.98 -25.23
N TYR A 215 12.26 0.86 -24.08
CA TYR A 215 12.35 -0.32 -23.22
C TYR A 215 11.83 -1.58 -23.90
N LEU A 216 10.61 -1.53 -24.46
CA LEU A 216 9.97 -2.69 -25.11
C LEU A 216 10.73 -3.14 -26.35
N LYS A 217 11.22 -2.19 -27.15
CA LYS A 217 12.03 -2.47 -28.34
C LYS A 217 13.36 -3.14 -27.97
N ALA A 218 14.09 -2.59 -27.00
CA ALA A 218 15.40 -3.11 -26.59
C ALA A 218 15.32 -4.49 -25.95
N THR A 219 14.22 -4.80 -25.24
CA THR A 219 14.05 -6.09 -24.56
C THR A 219 13.31 -7.14 -25.37
N GLY A 220 12.68 -6.78 -26.47
CA GLY A 220 11.83 -7.66 -27.27
C GLY A 220 10.49 -8.03 -26.60
N LEU A 221 10.20 -7.52 -25.42
CA LEU A 221 8.97 -7.85 -24.68
C LEU A 221 7.69 -7.39 -25.39
N GLY A 222 7.76 -6.40 -26.27
CA GLY A 222 6.62 -5.90 -27.04
C GLY A 222 5.91 -6.98 -27.87
N SER A 223 6.59 -8.07 -28.22
CA SER A 223 6.03 -9.21 -28.94
C SER A 223 5.30 -10.23 -28.05
N GLU A 224 5.30 -10.05 -26.72
CA GLU A 224 4.70 -10.99 -25.76
C GLU A 224 3.56 -10.32 -24.95
N PRO A 225 2.34 -10.13 -25.49
CA PRO A 225 1.25 -9.36 -24.84
C PRO A 225 0.89 -9.83 -23.44
N GLY A 226 0.91 -11.15 -23.20
CA GLY A 226 0.60 -11.76 -21.89
C GLY A 226 1.70 -11.66 -20.84
N SER A 227 2.92 -11.24 -21.23
CA SER A 227 4.05 -11.09 -20.33
C SER A 227 3.88 -9.88 -19.41
N LEU A 228 4.56 -9.93 -18.25
CA LEU A 228 4.62 -8.78 -17.36
C LEU A 228 5.38 -7.62 -18.02
N LEU A 229 4.84 -6.42 -17.93
CA LEU A 229 5.50 -5.21 -18.45
C LEU A 229 6.81 -4.92 -17.69
N PHE A 230 6.84 -5.18 -16.38
CA PHE A 230 8.01 -4.96 -15.52
C PHE A 230 8.40 -6.22 -14.76
N PRO A 231 9.02 -7.22 -15.42
CA PRO A 231 9.43 -8.45 -14.77
C PRO A 231 10.62 -8.25 -13.83
N ALA A 232 10.84 -9.21 -12.93
CA ALA A 232 12.00 -9.23 -12.06
C ALA A 232 13.28 -9.49 -12.84
N ALA A 233 14.41 -8.92 -12.38
CA ALA A 233 15.73 -9.19 -12.96
C ALA A 233 16.37 -10.44 -12.35
N ILE A 234 17.24 -11.09 -13.12
CA ILE A 234 18.13 -12.17 -12.67
C ILE A 234 19.40 -11.51 -12.12
N ARG A 235 19.62 -11.60 -10.81
CA ARG A 235 20.70 -10.89 -10.11
C ARG A 235 22.09 -11.07 -10.73
N LYS A 236 22.41 -12.28 -11.22
CA LYS A 236 23.75 -12.60 -11.76
C LYS A 236 24.02 -12.00 -13.13
N THR A 237 23.01 -11.90 -13.99
CA THR A 237 23.18 -11.53 -15.41
C THR A 237 22.62 -10.16 -15.75
N GLY A 238 21.77 -9.60 -14.90
CA GLY A 238 21.01 -8.39 -15.22
C GLY A 238 19.92 -8.59 -16.27
N ALA A 239 19.73 -9.81 -16.75
CA ALA A 239 18.67 -10.14 -17.69
C ALA A 239 17.30 -10.10 -17.02
N LEU A 240 16.24 -9.87 -17.79
CA LEU A 240 14.88 -9.92 -17.31
C LEU A 240 14.40 -11.39 -17.24
N SER A 241 13.70 -11.71 -16.15
CA SER A 241 13.09 -13.04 -15.94
C SER A 241 11.62 -13.00 -16.34
N ARG A 242 10.95 -14.16 -16.33
CA ARG A 242 9.48 -14.23 -16.45
C ARG A 242 8.75 -14.09 -15.09
N ARG A 243 9.47 -13.87 -13.99
CA ARG A 243 8.90 -13.79 -12.65
C ARG A 243 8.37 -12.39 -12.37
N PRO A 244 7.27 -12.27 -11.57
CA PRO A 244 6.76 -10.97 -11.18
C PRO A 244 7.76 -10.23 -10.28
N LEU A 245 7.86 -8.92 -10.51
CA LEU A 245 8.59 -8.02 -9.62
C LEU A 245 7.74 -7.78 -8.37
N ARG A 246 8.26 -8.10 -7.19
CA ARG A 246 7.57 -7.84 -5.93
C ARG A 246 7.60 -6.34 -5.60
N ARG A 247 6.58 -5.86 -4.90
CA ARG A 247 6.53 -4.45 -4.46
C ARG A 247 7.71 -4.06 -3.57
N THR A 248 8.18 -4.98 -2.75
CA THR A 248 9.40 -4.82 -1.93
C THR A 248 10.63 -4.65 -2.79
N ASP A 249 10.80 -5.51 -3.79
CA ASP A 249 11.96 -5.47 -4.70
C ASP A 249 11.98 -4.17 -5.53
N ALA A 250 10.79 -3.68 -5.93
CA ALA A 250 10.65 -2.38 -6.60
C ALA A 250 10.98 -1.20 -5.66
N ALA A 251 10.62 -1.29 -4.38
CA ALA A 251 11.00 -0.29 -3.39
C ALA A 251 12.52 -0.29 -3.12
N ASP A 252 13.12 -1.47 -3.01
CA ASP A 252 14.57 -1.62 -2.86
C ASP A 252 15.33 -1.14 -4.10
N MET A 253 14.80 -1.40 -5.29
CA MET A 253 15.32 -0.86 -6.54
C MET A 253 15.31 0.67 -6.49
N LEU A 254 14.18 1.30 -6.14
CA LEU A 254 14.10 2.75 -5.99
C LEU A 254 15.17 3.29 -5.02
N LYS A 255 15.37 2.66 -3.85
CA LYS A 255 16.39 3.08 -2.89
C LYS A 255 17.80 3.07 -3.49
N ARG A 256 18.13 2.04 -4.28
CA ARG A 256 19.41 1.99 -4.99
C ARG A 256 19.55 3.12 -6.01
N ARG A 257 18.49 3.39 -6.81
CA ARG A 257 18.49 4.46 -7.83
C ARG A 257 18.57 5.85 -7.20
N LEU A 258 17.89 6.07 -6.06
CA LEU A 258 18.00 7.31 -5.30
C LEU A 258 19.45 7.54 -4.83
N LYS A 259 20.09 6.50 -4.28
CA LYS A 259 21.51 6.58 -3.87
C LYS A 259 22.43 6.91 -5.04
N GLN A 260 22.24 6.28 -6.21
CA GLN A 260 23.00 6.55 -7.43
C GLN A 260 22.82 8.00 -7.91
N ALA A 261 21.59 8.53 -7.80
CA ALA A 261 21.27 9.91 -8.17
C ALA A 261 21.69 10.95 -7.10
N GLY A 262 22.26 10.54 -5.97
CA GLY A 262 22.56 11.43 -4.85
C GLY A 262 21.31 12.12 -4.29
N LEU A 263 20.18 11.40 -4.25
CA LEU A 263 18.89 11.87 -3.74
C LEU A 263 18.58 11.29 -2.36
N PRO A 264 17.76 11.99 -1.55
CA PRO A 264 17.41 11.55 -0.20
C PRO A 264 16.77 10.16 -0.16
N ALA A 265 17.19 9.32 0.78
CA ALA A 265 16.71 7.95 0.93
C ALA A 265 15.27 7.85 1.51
N HIS A 266 14.67 8.93 1.96
CA HIS A 266 13.32 8.92 2.54
C HIS A 266 12.22 8.79 1.49
N TYR A 267 12.49 9.02 0.21
CA TYR A 267 11.50 8.84 -0.86
C TYR A 267 11.13 7.37 -1.04
N SER A 268 9.88 7.15 -1.39
CA SER A 268 9.26 5.84 -1.60
C SER A 268 8.48 5.83 -2.93
N PRO A 269 8.02 4.68 -3.42
CA PRO A 269 7.13 4.65 -4.58
C PRO A 269 5.87 5.53 -4.41
N HIS A 270 5.44 5.74 -3.17
CA HIS A 270 4.30 6.62 -2.89
C HIS A 270 4.65 8.11 -3.01
N SER A 271 5.94 8.46 -2.94
CA SER A 271 6.42 9.83 -3.17
C SER A 271 6.16 10.31 -4.60
N PHE A 272 6.26 9.44 -5.61
CA PHE A 272 5.88 9.78 -6.99
C PHE A 272 4.43 10.21 -7.09
N ARG A 273 3.54 9.53 -6.37
CA ARG A 273 2.12 9.88 -6.33
C ARG A 273 1.88 11.23 -5.64
N ALA A 274 2.55 11.48 -4.53
CA ALA A 274 2.48 12.77 -3.84
C ALA A 274 2.98 13.89 -4.76
N THR A 275 4.14 13.70 -5.38
CA THR A 275 4.74 14.66 -6.31
C THR A 275 3.85 14.90 -7.53
N GLY A 276 3.38 13.84 -8.17
CA GLY A 276 2.58 13.95 -9.39
C GLY A 276 1.26 14.66 -9.14
N ILE A 277 0.56 14.36 -8.05
CA ILE A 277 -0.70 15.04 -7.71
C ILE A 277 -0.43 16.50 -7.39
N THR A 278 0.58 16.80 -6.55
CA THR A 278 0.93 18.18 -6.18
C THR A 278 1.32 18.99 -7.43
N ASN A 279 2.24 18.46 -8.25
CA ASN A 279 2.70 19.13 -9.48
C ASN A 279 1.53 19.36 -10.47
N PHE A 280 0.65 18.37 -10.66
CA PHE A 280 -0.52 18.51 -11.53
C PHE A 280 -1.45 19.63 -11.06
N LEU A 281 -1.67 19.73 -9.76
CA LEU A 281 -2.52 20.78 -9.17
C LEU A 281 -1.85 22.16 -9.25
N GLU A 282 -0.54 22.24 -9.03
CA GLU A 282 0.25 23.49 -9.15
C GLU A 282 0.33 24.00 -10.59
N ASN A 283 0.16 23.12 -11.58
CA ASN A 283 0.08 23.47 -13.01
C ASN A 283 -1.39 23.51 -13.49
N ASP A 284 -2.26 24.14 -12.73
CA ASP A 284 -3.66 24.41 -13.05
C ASP A 284 -4.57 23.19 -13.29
N GLY A 285 -4.09 22.01 -12.89
CA GLY A 285 -4.91 20.80 -12.91
C GLY A 285 -6.08 20.88 -11.92
N THR A 286 -7.24 20.33 -12.29
CA THR A 286 -8.39 20.31 -11.40
C THR A 286 -8.28 19.18 -10.37
N LEU A 287 -8.89 19.35 -9.20
CA LEU A 287 -8.90 18.34 -8.13
C LEU A 287 -9.59 17.04 -8.59
N GLU A 288 -10.66 17.16 -9.37
CA GLU A 288 -11.42 16.04 -9.94
C GLU A 288 -10.59 15.25 -10.96
N ALA A 289 -9.82 15.92 -11.80
CA ALA A 289 -8.91 15.27 -12.74
C ALA A 289 -7.77 14.56 -11.99
N ALA A 290 -7.15 15.21 -11.00
CA ALA A 290 -6.16 14.60 -10.14
C ALA A 290 -6.70 13.36 -9.41
N GLN A 291 -7.94 13.42 -8.90
CA GLN A 291 -8.62 12.30 -8.26
C GLN A 291 -8.80 11.12 -9.23
N ARG A 292 -9.26 11.39 -10.46
CA ARG A 292 -9.41 10.35 -11.51
C ARG A 292 -8.07 9.73 -11.89
N ILE A 293 -7.05 10.55 -12.15
CA ILE A 293 -5.70 10.06 -12.50
C ILE A 293 -5.14 9.22 -11.35
N ALA A 294 -5.29 9.67 -10.13
CA ALA A 294 -4.83 8.94 -8.95
C ALA A 294 -5.67 7.69 -8.62
N GLY A 295 -6.91 7.58 -9.08
CA GLY A 295 -7.84 6.50 -8.69
C GLY A 295 -8.17 6.56 -7.19
N HIS A 296 -8.44 7.77 -6.65
CA HIS A 296 -8.92 7.93 -5.30
C HIS A 296 -10.44 7.77 -5.25
N ALA A 297 -10.93 6.84 -4.43
CA ALA A 297 -12.37 6.67 -4.23
C ALA A 297 -13.01 7.88 -3.51
N ASP A 298 -12.22 8.58 -2.68
CA ASP A 298 -12.65 9.72 -1.88
C ASP A 298 -11.78 10.95 -2.23
N SER A 299 -12.43 12.04 -2.60
CA SER A 299 -11.79 13.33 -2.94
C SER A 299 -10.97 13.90 -1.77
N ARG A 300 -11.36 13.63 -0.52
CA ARG A 300 -10.61 14.02 0.67
C ARG A 300 -9.18 13.51 0.63
N THR A 301 -8.94 12.33 0.05
CA THR A 301 -7.59 11.80 -0.10
C THR A 301 -6.75 12.62 -1.09
N THR A 302 -7.35 13.12 -2.18
CA THR A 302 -6.66 13.99 -3.15
C THR A 302 -6.40 15.36 -2.54
N LYS A 303 -7.37 15.89 -1.80
CA LYS A 303 -7.28 17.20 -1.14
C LYS A 303 -6.09 17.30 -0.15
N LEU A 304 -5.65 16.17 0.44
CA LEU A 304 -4.45 16.15 1.29
C LEU A 304 -3.15 16.55 0.55
N TYR A 305 -3.13 16.45 -0.77
CA TYR A 305 -1.99 16.81 -1.61
C TYR A 305 -2.14 18.21 -2.24
N ASP A 306 -3.30 18.84 -2.10
CA ASP A 306 -3.54 20.21 -2.59
C ASP A 306 -2.89 21.21 -1.64
N ARG A 307 -1.77 21.75 -2.06
CA ARG A 307 -1.02 22.76 -1.31
C ARG A 307 -1.36 24.20 -1.72
N ARG A 308 -2.21 24.36 -2.75
CA ARG A 308 -2.71 25.67 -3.18
C ARG A 308 -3.62 26.21 -2.08
N GLY A 309 -3.36 27.36 -1.57
CA GLY A 309 -4.16 27.96 -0.49
C GLY A 309 -3.85 27.48 0.93
N GLN A 310 -2.81 26.63 1.14
CA GLN A 310 -2.31 26.35 2.50
C GLN A 310 -1.34 27.44 3.00
N LYS A 311 -0.74 28.20 2.09
CA LYS A 311 0.04 29.39 2.45
C LYS A 311 -0.92 30.57 2.53
N VAL A 312 -1.08 31.12 3.72
CA VAL A 312 -1.68 32.42 3.89
C VAL A 312 -0.73 33.42 3.22
N LEU A 313 -1.17 34.04 2.16
CA LEU A 313 -0.38 35.06 1.47
C LEU A 313 -0.44 36.36 2.25
N LEU A 314 0.59 37.21 2.10
CA LEU A 314 0.60 38.53 2.73
C LEU A 314 -0.65 39.34 2.30
N GLU A 315 -1.05 39.22 1.04
CA GLU A 315 -2.28 39.82 0.50
C GLU A 315 -3.55 39.41 1.22
N ASP A 316 -3.61 38.16 1.74
CA ASP A 316 -4.75 37.67 2.55
C ASP A 316 -4.75 38.34 3.92
N MET A 317 -3.57 38.57 4.52
CA MET A 317 -3.44 39.28 5.79
C MET A 317 -3.75 40.76 5.66
N GLU A 318 -3.39 41.38 4.56
CA GLU A 318 -3.67 42.78 4.28
C GLU A 318 -5.16 43.10 4.00
N ARG A 319 -5.99 42.07 3.84
CA ARG A 319 -7.46 42.21 3.79
C ARG A 319 -8.10 42.44 5.16
N ILE A 320 -7.35 42.23 6.24
CA ILE A 320 -7.84 42.51 7.60
C ILE A 320 -7.83 44.01 7.78
N ARG A 321 -9.01 44.58 7.95
CA ARG A 321 -9.20 46.03 8.21
C ARG A 321 -9.90 46.16 9.56
N TYR A 322 -9.32 47.00 10.44
CA TYR A 322 -9.90 47.36 11.73
C TYR A 322 -10.62 48.71 11.59
#